data_1a98e47aab9bf89e38b2f3151b8c9fce
#
_entry.id   1a98e47aab9bf89e38b2f3151b8c9fce
#
_cell.length_a   1.000
_cell.length_b   1.000
_cell.length_c   1.000
_cell.angle_alpha   90.00
_cell.angle_beta   90.00
_cell.angle_gamma   90.00
#
_symmetry.space_group_name_H-M   'P 1'
#
loop_
_entity.id
_entity.type
_entity.pdbx_description
1 polymer ?
#
loop_
_entity_poly.entity_id
_entity_poly.type
_entity_poly.pdbx_seq_one_letter_code
_entity_poly.pdbx_strand_id
1 'polypeptide(L)'
;GMQLNTAAAGSNYNSSSNQWMWDSNVGWLANSNYGTSTNSWMWKRGQGFDVVTYQGNSTAGHGVRHSLGAIPEMMWVKNRSSTYGWFVYHKDLNGGTNPQNYYLEVNSSSAEVDDDAIWNDTAPTSAGFTLSNSNEINSSSGYYLALLFASANDEEGNPISKVGSYSGSSSEVTVTTGFQPRFVLIKRASGIGQWTLFDTLRG
;
A
#
# COMPACT_ATOMS: atom_id res chain seq x y z
N GLY A 1 13.74 -5.54 7.20
CA GLY A 1 12.33 -5.87 7.01
C GLY A 1 11.42 -4.88 7.71
N MET A 2 10.16 -4.87 7.33
CA MET A 2 9.09 -4.06 7.93
C MET A 2 7.87 -4.94 8.13
N GLN A 3 7.09 -4.66 9.16
CA GLN A 3 5.85 -5.39 9.45
C GLN A 3 4.65 -4.49 9.15
N LEU A 4 3.62 -5.02 8.50
CA LEU A 4 2.42 -4.26 8.13
C LEU A 4 1.51 -3.94 9.32
N ASN A 5 1.52 -4.78 10.35
CA ASN A 5 0.66 -4.66 11.53
C ASN A 5 1.27 -3.83 12.66
N THR A 6 2.31 -3.06 12.41
CA THR A 6 2.97 -2.22 13.41
C THR A 6 3.56 -0.95 12.80
N ALA A 7 3.65 0.09 13.61
CA ALA A 7 4.33 1.34 13.28
C ALA A 7 5.87 1.27 13.38
N ALA A 8 6.44 0.13 13.79
CA ALA A 8 7.89 0.00 13.99
C ALA A 8 8.69 0.44 12.76
N ALA A 9 9.85 1.05 12.99
CA ALA A 9 10.81 1.40 11.95
C ALA A 9 11.33 0.16 11.23
N GLY A 10 11.85 0.33 10.02
CA GLY A 10 12.51 -0.74 9.28
C GLY A 10 13.74 -1.27 10.02
N SER A 11 13.91 -2.59 10.05
CA SER A 11 15.08 -3.23 10.62
C SER A 11 15.92 -3.93 9.55
N ASN A 12 17.24 -3.91 9.74
CA ASN A 12 18.14 -4.68 8.90
C ASN A 12 18.19 -6.12 9.41
N TYR A 13 17.71 -7.05 8.60
CA TYR A 13 17.95 -8.47 8.83
C TYR A 13 19.28 -8.85 8.18
N ASN A 14 20.37 -8.55 8.86
CA ASN A 14 21.72 -8.89 8.44
C ASN A 14 22.33 -9.84 9.46
N SER A 15 21.85 -11.10 9.51
CA SER A 15 22.55 -12.12 10.25
C SER A 15 23.35 -12.96 9.26
N SER A 16 24.62 -13.16 9.58
CA SER A 16 25.55 -13.97 8.80
C SER A 16 25.16 -15.45 8.67
N SER A 17 24.11 -15.89 9.36
CA SER A 17 23.58 -17.25 9.34
C SER A 17 22.27 -17.42 8.56
N ASN A 18 21.63 -16.33 8.09
CA ASN A 18 20.29 -16.37 7.49
C ASN A 18 20.22 -15.41 6.30
N GLN A 19 20.84 -15.78 5.21
CA GLN A 19 20.78 -15.00 3.98
C GLN A 19 19.39 -15.11 3.35
N TRP A 20 18.70 -14.00 3.32
CA TRP A 20 17.51 -13.81 2.49
C TRP A 20 17.98 -13.44 1.10
N MET A 21 17.59 -14.20 0.10
CA MET A 21 17.84 -13.84 -1.29
C MET A 21 16.58 -13.22 -1.88
N TRP A 22 16.62 -11.90 -2.07
CA TRP A 22 15.51 -11.10 -2.57
C TRP A 22 15.65 -10.70 -4.05
N ASP A 23 16.81 -10.92 -4.65
CA ASP A 23 17.21 -10.48 -5.97
C ASP A 23 17.26 -11.64 -7.00
N SER A 24 16.60 -12.73 -6.70
CA SER A 24 16.47 -13.86 -7.62
C SER A 24 15.39 -13.61 -8.67
N ASN A 25 15.70 -13.90 -9.93
CA ASN A 25 14.74 -13.82 -11.03
C ASN A 25 13.66 -14.92 -10.99
N VAL A 26 13.81 -15.93 -10.13
CA VAL A 26 12.93 -17.10 -10.07
C VAL A 26 12.15 -17.22 -8.76
N GLY A 27 12.35 -16.31 -7.82
CA GLY A 27 11.68 -16.32 -6.53
C GLY A 27 12.51 -15.73 -5.39
N TRP A 28 12.22 -16.13 -4.18
CA TRP A 28 12.91 -15.70 -2.97
C TRP A 28 13.21 -16.89 -2.06
N LEU A 29 14.22 -16.78 -1.21
CA LEU A 29 14.62 -17.79 -0.26
C LEU A 29 14.17 -17.37 1.15
N ALA A 30 13.28 -18.17 1.75
CA ALA A 30 12.93 -18.04 3.16
C ALA A 30 13.93 -18.78 4.03
N ASN A 31 14.28 -18.22 5.17
CA ASN A 31 15.09 -18.91 6.13
C ASN A 31 14.25 -19.82 7.07
N SER A 32 14.91 -20.72 7.78
CA SER A 32 14.30 -21.71 8.67
C SER A 32 13.51 -21.12 9.87
N ASN A 33 13.62 -19.82 10.16
CA ASN A 33 12.94 -19.19 11.29
C ASN A 33 11.44 -18.92 11.06
N TYR A 34 10.93 -19.12 9.82
CA TYR A 34 9.52 -18.87 9.51
C TYR A 34 8.63 -20.10 9.55
N GLY A 35 9.17 -21.25 9.97
CA GLY A 35 8.36 -22.47 10.14
C GLY A 35 7.76 -23.00 8.83
N THR A 36 6.93 -24.04 8.96
CA THR A 36 6.30 -24.73 7.82
C THR A 36 4.93 -24.18 7.41
N SER A 37 4.42 -23.17 8.12
CA SER A 37 3.04 -22.65 7.96
C SER A 37 3.01 -21.18 7.54
N THR A 38 3.95 -20.76 6.68
CA THR A 38 4.06 -19.38 6.22
C THR A 38 3.52 -19.25 4.80
N ASN A 39 2.69 -18.25 4.58
CA ASN A 39 2.23 -17.88 3.25
C ASN A 39 2.92 -16.57 2.84
N SER A 40 3.24 -16.43 1.56
CA SER A 40 3.82 -15.21 1.01
C SER A 40 2.97 -14.68 -0.15
N TRP A 41 2.81 -13.37 -0.19
CA TRP A 41 2.18 -12.67 -1.31
C TRP A 41 3.25 -11.86 -2.01
N MET A 42 3.32 -12.01 -3.34
CA MET A 42 4.32 -11.36 -4.16
C MET A 42 3.64 -10.56 -5.26
N TRP A 43 4.07 -9.33 -5.43
CA TRP A 43 3.63 -8.48 -6.52
C TRP A 43 4.78 -8.25 -7.48
N LYS A 44 4.54 -8.46 -8.76
CA LYS A 44 5.48 -8.10 -9.82
C LYS A 44 5.35 -6.62 -10.11
N ARG A 45 6.45 -5.87 -10.06
CA ARG A 45 6.49 -4.49 -10.50
C ARG A 45 6.13 -4.39 -11.98
N GLY A 46 5.25 -3.50 -12.35
CA GLY A 46 4.76 -3.32 -13.72
C GLY A 46 3.35 -2.76 -13.75
N GLN A 47 2.53 -3.26 -14.65
CA GLN A 47 1.13 -2.84 -14.73
C GLN A 47 0.38 -3.09 -13.42
N GLY A 48 -0.23 -2.04 -12.87
CA GLY A 48 -1.02 -2.11 -11.65
C GLY A 48 -0.25 -2.11 -10.34
N PHE A 49 1.09 -2.23 -10.34
CA PHE A 49 1.90 -2.19 -9.12
C PHE A 49 3.28 -1.56 -9.34
N ASP A 50 3.66 -0.62 -8.47
CA ASP A 50 5.01 -0.05 -8.43
C ASP A 50 5.52 0.11 -6.99
N VAL A 51 6.82 0.14 -6.84
CA VAL A 51 7.53 0.35 -5.56
C VAL A 51 8.48 1.51 -5.71
N VAL A 52 8.33 2.52 -4.87
CA VAL A 52 9.17 3.71 -4.86
C VAL A 52 9.81 3.89 -3.49
N THR A 53 11.08 4.26 -3.47
CA THR A 53 11.76 4.72 -2.26
C THR A 53 12.17 6.18 -2.44
N TYR A 54 12.03 6.96 -1.37
CA TYR A 54 12.42 8.36 -1.40
C TYR A 54 12.97 8.80 -0.03
N GLN A 55 13.72 9.90 -0.03
CA GLN A 55 14.08 10.62 1.18
C GLN A 55 13.16 11.81 1.35
N GLY A 56 12.68 12.05 2.56
CA GLY A 56 11.90 13.25 2.86
C GLY A 56 12.75 14.53 2.83
N ASN A 57 12.09 15.67 2.72
CA ASN A 57 12.75 16.97 2.69
C ASN A 57 12.11 18.02 3.63
N SER A 58 11.10 17.64 4.40
CA SER A 58 10.34 18.50 5.31
C SER A 58 9.69 19.73 4.64
N THR A 59 9.49 19.69 3.32
CA THR A 59 8.90 20.80 2.57
C THR A 59 7.56 20.37 1.99
N ALA A 60 6.51 21.15 2.24
CA ALA A 60 5.20 20.93 1.64
C ALA A 60 5.28 21.07 0.11
N GLY A 61 4.55 20.23 -0.61
CA GLY A 61 4.62 20.13 -2.06
C GLY A 61 5.77 19.25 -2.57
N HIS A 62 6.39 18.44 -1.71
CA HIS A 62 7.42 17.49 -2.14
C HIS A 62 6.84 16.46 -3.11
N GLY A 63 7.23 16.54 -4.37
CA GLY A 63 6.81 15.62 -5.43
C GLY A 63 7.68 14.38 -5.49
N VAL A 64 7.05 13.20 -5.45
CA VAL A 64 7.71 11.90 -5.60
C VAL A 64 7.25 11.27 -6.90
N ARG A 65 8.19 10.99 -7.81
CA ARG A 65 7.91 10.36 -9.11
C ARG A 65 7.79 8.85 -8.98
N HIS A 66 7.00 8.24 -9.88
CA HIS A 66 6.86 6.79 -10.00
C HIS A 66 6.82 6.36 -11.47
N SER A 67 6.86 5.04 -11.71
CA SER A 67 6.78 4.43 -13.03
C SER A 67 5.62 3.43 -13.16
N LEU A 68 4.53 3.66 -12.43
CA LEU A 68 3.34 2.81 -12.46
C LEU A 68 2.65 2.81 -13.84
N GLY A 69 2.83 3.86 -14.65
CA GLY A 69 2.18 4.02 -15.95
C GLY A 69 0.70 4.43 -15.87
N ALA A 70 0.16 4.59 -14.66
CA ALA A 70 -1.21 4.98 -14.38
C ALA A 70 -1.26 5.90 -13.15
N ILE A 71 -2.40 6.54 -12.91
CA ILE A 71 -2.64 7.26 -11.65
C ILE A 71 -2.76 6.23 -10.52
N PRO A 72 -1.99 6.34 -9.42
CA PRO A 72 -2.18 5.48 -8.26
C PRO A 72 -3.60 5.60 -7.70
N GLU A 73 -4.30 4.49 -7.61
CA GLU A 73 -5.63 4.40 -7.02
C GLU A 73 -5.59 4.09 -5.53
N MET A 74 -4.49 3.44 -5.09
CA MET A 74 -4.16 3.22 -3.68
C MET A 74 -2.65 3.34 -3.49
N MET A 75 -2.23 3.93 -2.39
CA MET A 75 -0.81 4.05 -2.02
C MET A 75 -0.64 3.67 -0.56
N TRP A 76 0.41 2.91 -0.24
CA TRP A 76 0.84 2.64 1.13
C TRP A 76 2.22 3.24 1.34
N VAL A 77 2.33 4.18 2.25
CA VAL A 77 3.58 4.87 2.55
C VAL A 77 4.05 4.54 3.96
N LYS A 78 5.33 4.17 4.09
CA LYS A 78 5.97 3.83 5.36
C LYS A 78 7.24 4.61 5.58
N ASN A 79 7.34 5.30 6.71
CA ASN A 79 8.59 5.79 7.24
C ASN A 79 9.44 4.61 7.73
N ARG A 80 10.61 4.39 7.10
CA ARG A 80 11.53 3.30 7.44
C ARG A 80 12.46 3.67 8.59
N SER A 81 12.60 4.96 8.89
CA SER A 81 13.56 5.50 9.86
C SER A 81 12.94 5.74 11.23
N SER A 82 11.62 5.78 11.33
CA SER A 82 10.90 6.12 12.57
C SER A 82 9.64 5.26 12.74
N THR A 83 9.08 5.32 13.96
CA THR A 83 7.94 4.51 14.40
C THR A 83 6.59 5.17 14.07
N TYR A 84 6.37 5.52 12.81
CA TYR A 84 5.07 5.97 12.32
C TYR A 84 4.30 4.83 11.67
N GLY A 85 2.98 4.97 11.56
CA GLY A 85 2.10 4.00 10.90
C GLY A 85 2.41 3.81 9.41
N TRP A 86 1.64 2.93 8.79
CA TRP A 86 1.58 2.79 7.34
C TRP A 86 0.43 3.64 6.81
N PHE A 87 0.71 4.79 6.26
CA PHE A 87 -0.29 5.72 5.73
C PHE A 87 -0.82 5.22 4.39
N VAL A 88 -2.13 5.21 4.25
CA VAL A 88 -2.82 4.71 3.05
C VAL A 88 -3.65 5.82 2.43
N TYR A 89 -3.38 6.12 1.17
CA TYR A 89 -4.29 6.80 0.27
C TYR A 89 -5.15 5.77 -0.46
N HIS A 90 -6.42 6.06 -0.66
CA HIS A 90 -7.28 5.32 -1.58
C HIS A 90 -8.23 6.30 -2.28
N LYS A 91 -8.40 6.15 -3.59
CA LYS A 91 -9.18 7.07 -4.43
C LYS A 91 -10.65 7.26 -4.02
N ASP A 92 -11.20 6.30 -3.28
CA ASP A 92 -12.61 6.31 -2.86
C ASP A 92 -12.78 6.68 -1.37
N LEU A 93 -11.75 7.19 -0.68
CA LEU A 93 -11.90 7.77 0.65
C LEU A 93 -12.85 8.97 0.58
N ASN A 94 -13.59 9.22 1.66
CA ASN A 94 -14.66 10.22 1.70
C ASN A 94 -15.68 10.06 0.55
N GLY A 95 -15.99 8.81 0.18
CA GLY A 95 -16.89 8.54 -0.95
C GLY A 95 -16.38 9.02 -2.30
N GLY A 96 -15.05 9.17 -2.46
CA GLY A 96 -14.41 9.66 -3.68
C GLY A 96 -14.39 11.19 -3.82
N THR A 97 -14.82 11.93 -2.78
CA THR A 97 -14.80 13.39 -2.80
C THR A 97 -13.55 13.90 -2.08
N ASN A 98 -12.64 14.55 -2.80
CA ASN A 98 -11.35 15.01 -2.28
C ASN A 98 -10.61 13.93 -1.45
N PRO A 99 -10.41 12.71 -1.97
CA PRO A 99 -9.82 11.60 -1.21
C PRO A 99 -8.37 11.89 -0.75
N GLN A 100 -7.70 12.86 -1.36
CA GLN A 100 -6.38 13.34 -0.96
C GLN A 100 -6.37 14.08 0.39
N ASN A 101 -7.52 14.43 0.93
CA ASN A 101 -7.64 15.02 2.28
C ASN A 101 -7.86 13.95 3.35
N TYR A 102 -7.81 12.68 2.97
CA TYR A 102 -8.10 11.57 3.88
C TYR A 102 -6.99 10.52 3.84
N TYR A 103 -6.84 9.79 4.94
CA TYR A 103 -5.99 8.62 4.99
C TYR A 103 -6.58 7.50 5.85
N LEU A 104 -6.06 6.29 5.64
CA LEU A 104 -6.17 5.15 6.54
C LEU A 104 -4.78 4.73 7.00
N GLU A 105 -4.71 3.83 7.98
CA GLU A 105 -3.45 3.16 8.34
C GLU A 105 -3.60 1.64 8.25
N VAL A 106 -2.62 0.95 7.64
CA VAL A 106 -2.62 -0.52 7.54
C VAL A 106 -2.56 -1.19 8.92
N ASN A 107 -1.83 -0.59 9.84
CA ASN A 107 -1.62 -1.09 11.20
C ASN A 107 -2.71 -0.64 12.20
N SER A 108 -3.84 -0.11 11.72
CA SER A 108 -4.94 0.39 12.54
C SER A 108 -6.30 -0.15 12.10
N SER A 109 -7.21 -0.32 13.06
CA SER A 109 -8.63 -0.61 12.79
C SER A 109 -9.49 0.66 12.65
N SER A 110 -8.91 1.85 12.82
CA SER A 110 -9.64 3.13 12.76
C SER A 110 -10.32 3.34 11.42
N ALA A 111 -11.37 4.16 11.43
CA ALA A 111 -11.96 4.71 10.21
C ALA A 111 -10.97 5.61 9.48
N GLU A 112 -11.34 6.05 8.28
CA GLU A 112 -10.63 7.10 7.56
C GLU A 112 -10.54 8.38 8.41
N VAL A 113 -9.42 9.07 8.29
CA VAL A 113 -9.14 10.32 9.02
C VAL A 113 -9.07 11.45 8.00
N ASP A 114 -9.80 12.54 8.30
CA ASP A 114 -9.72 13.80 7.56
C ASP A 114 -8.47 14.56 8.01
N ASP A 115 -7.50 14.66 7.14
CA ASP A 115 -6.23 15.36 7.39
C ASP A 115 -5.54 15.71 6.06
N ASP A 116 -5.67 16.94 5.64
CA ASP A 116 -5.09 17.49 4.40
C ASP A 116 -3.56 17.63 4.48
N ALA A 117 -2.99 17.51 5.69
CA ALA A 117 -1.55 17.62 5.93
C ALA A 117 -0.76 16.36 5.53
N ILE A 118 -1.39 15.27 5.08
CA ILE A 118 -0.65 14.09 4.63
C ILE A 118 -0.29 14.21 3.13
N TRP A 119 -1.28 14.28 2.26
CA TRP A 119 -1.07 14.31 0.79
C TRP A 119 -1.00 15.71 0.20
N ASN A 120 -0.82 16.75 1.08
CA ASN A 120 -0.71 18.17 0.67
C ASN A 120 -1.91 18.65 -0.16
N ASP A 121 -3.13 18.21 0.20
CA ASP A 121 -4.37 18.52 -0.54
C ASP A 121 -4.22 18.34 -2.06
N THR A 122 -3.41 17.36 -2.47
CA THR A 122 -3.06 17.17 -3.88
C THR A 122 -3.25 15.73 -4.31
N ALA A 123 -4.18 15.50 -5.23
CA ALA A 123 -4.43 14.17 -5.79
C ALA A 123 -3.20 13.66 -6.56
N PRO A 124 -2.91 12.34 -6.51
CA PRO A 124 -1.83 11.74 -7.29
C PRO A 124 -2.11 11.85 -8.79
N THR A 125 -1.04 11.83 -9.57
CA THR A 125 -1.06 11.87 -11.03
C THR A 125 -0.37 10.64 -11.61
N SER A 126 -0.39 10.47 -12.92
CA SER A 126 0.36 9.40 -13.60
C SER A 126 1.88 9.59 -13.56
N ALA A 127 2.36 10.77 -13.16
CA ALA A 127 3.79 11.10 -13.07
C ALA A 127 4.33 11.03 -11.64
N GLY A 128 3.47 11.17 -10.63
CA GLY A 128 3.91 11.21 -9.23
C GLY A 128 2.79 11.56 -8.26
N PHE A 129 3.13 11.57 -6.98
CA PHE A 129 2.29 12.02 -5.89
C PHE A 129 2.99 13.11 -5.07
N THR A 130 2.21 13.88 -4.33
CA THR A 130 2.70 15.04 -3.57
C THR A 130 2.54 14.79 -2.07
N LEU A 131 3.49 15.27 -1.31
CA LEU A 131 3.56 15.12 0.14
C LEU A 131 3.56 16.49 0.81
N SER A 132 2.97 16.57 1.99
CA SER A 132 3.08 17.74 2.86
C SER A 132 4.45 17.79 3.57
N ASN A 133 4.58 18.65 4.56
CA ASN A 133 5.75 18.72 5.44
C ASN A 133 5.63 17.83 6.71
N SER A 134 4.63 16.95 6.75
CA SER A 134 4.42 16.06 7.89
C SER A 134 5.60 15.11 8.13
N ASN A 135 6.02 14.95 9.37
CA ASN A 135 7.13 14.06 9.74
C ASN A 135 6.84 12.59 9.49
N GLU A 136 5.57 12.20 9.45
CA GLU A 136 5.10 10.85 9.21
C GLU A 136 5.54 10.35 7.83
N ILE A 137 5.45 11.23 6.83
CA ILE A 137 5.66 10.87 5.42
C ILE A 137 6.75 11.68 4.71
N ASN A 138 7.31 12.76 5.31
CA ASN A 138 8.24 13.67 4.62
C ASN A 138 9.31 14.33 5.52
N SER A 139 9.70 13.73 6.65
CA SER A 139 10.81 14.23 7.46
C SER A 139 12.12 14.22 6.67
N SER A 140 12.90 15.30 6.73
CA SER A 140 14.19 15.43 6.02
C SER A 140 15.24 14.40 6.43
N SER A 141 15.12 13.80 7.61
CA SER A 141 15.95 12.69 8.08
C SER A 141 15.37 11.31 7.76
N GLY A 142 14.17 11.25 7.19
CA GLY A 142 13.42 10.03 6.93
C GLY A 142 13.71 9.41 5.57
N TYR A 143 13.79 8.07 5.54
CA TYR A 143 13.75 7.28 4.32
C TYR A 143 12.43 6.53 4.27
N TYR A 144 11.79 6.54 3.12
CA TYR A 144 10.43 6.07 2.93
C TYR A 144 10.34 4.99 1.86
N LEU A 145 9.31 4.18 1.99
CA LEU A 145 8.86 3.23 0.98
C LEU A 145 7.41 3.55 0.63
N ALA A 146 7.10 3.64 -0.65
CA ALA A 146 5.74 3.72 -1.15
C ALA A 146 5.44 2.49 -2.02
N LEU A 147 4.33 1.81 -1.73
CA LEU A 147 3.74 0.77 -2.58
C LEU A 147 2.54 1.40 -3.27
N LEU A 148 2.53 1.35 -4.59
CA LEU A 148 1.52 2.00 -5.43
C LEU A 148 0.72 0.94 -6.17
N PHE A 149 -0.59 1.08 -6.16
CA PHE A 149 -1.53 0.14 -6.78
C PHE A 149 -2.50 0.88 -7.70
N ALA A 150 -2.81 0.25 -8.83
CA ALA A 150 -3.85 0.69 -9.74
C ALA A 150 -4.60 -0.50 -10.32
N SER A 151 -5.83 -0.27 -10.77
CA SER A 151 -6.53 -1.19 -11.66
C SER A 151 -5.76 -1.30 -12.96
N ALA A 152 -5.55 -2.51 -13.45
CA ALA A 152 -4.73 -2.76 -14.62
C ALA A 152 -5.21 -3.98 -15.41
N ASN A 153 -4.86 -3.99 -16.69
CA ASN A 153 -5.04 -5.12 -17.59
C ASN A 153 -3.67 -5.70 -17.98
N ASP A 154 -3.64 -6.93 -18.44
CA ASP A 154 -2.47 -7.51 -19.10
C ASP A 154 -2.28 -6.95 -20.52
N GLU A 155 -1.27 -7.47 -21.24
CA GLU A 155 -0.97 -7.04 -22.62
C GLU A 155 -2.07 -7.41 -23.61
N GLU A 156 -2.87 -8.42 -23.30
CA GLU A 156 -4.03 -8.87 -24.08
C GLU A 156 -5.31 -8.11 -23.74
N GLY A 157 -5.27 -7.19 -22.75
CA GLY A 157 -6.39 -6.37 -22.33
C GLY A 157 -7.28 -7.01 -21.26
N ASN A 158 -6.91 -8.17 -20.69
CA ASN A 158 -7.68 -8.81 -19.62
C ASN A 158 -7.36 -8.16 -18.27
N PRO A 159 -8.36 -7.90 -17.42
CA PRO A 159 -8.13 -7.28 -16.12
C PRO A 159 -7.37 -8.22 -15.18
N ILE A 160 -6.32 -7.69 -14.53
CA ILE A 160 -5.43 -8.44 -13.62
C ILE A 160 -5.34 -7.83 -12.24
N SER A 161 -5.76 -6.58 -12.07
CA SER A 161 -5.77 -5.85 -10.81
C SER A 161 -6.98 -4.94 -10.73
N LYS A 162 -7.57 -4.79 -9.55
CA LYS A 162 -8.70 -3.91 -9.31
C LYS A 162 -8.56 -3.22 -7.95
N VAL A 163 -8.64 -1.91 -7.96
CA VAL A 163 -8.79 -1.05 -6.77
C VAL A 163 -10.15 -0.39 -6.83
N GLY A 164 -10.92 -0.41 -5.77
CA GLY A 164 -12.25 0.18 -5.75
C GLY A 164 -12.92 0.07 -4.39
N SER A 165 -14.16 0.51 -4.30
CA SER A 165 -14.99 0.49 -3.11
C SER A 165 -16.35 -0.14 -3.38
N TYR A 166 -17.03 -0.52 -2.34
CA TYR A 166 -18.42 -0.97 -2.38
C TYR A 166 -19.14 -0.58 -1.08
N SER A 167 -20.45 -0.45 -1.15
CA SER A 167 -21.30 -0.26 0.03
C SER A 167 -21.69 -1.61 0.60
N GLY A 168 -21.42 -1.82 1.89
CA GLY A 168 -21.86 -3.01 2.60
C GLY A 168 -23.38 -3.08 2.72
N SER A 169 -23.92 -4.27 2.82
CA SER A 169 -25.35 -4.56 3.00
C SER A 169 -25.53 -5.69 4.01
N SER A 170 -26.73 -5.81 4.59
CA SER A 170 -27.13 -6.99 5.35
C SER A 170 -27.47 -8.20 4.46
N SER A 171 -27.54 -7.98 3.15
CA SER A 171 -27.73 -9.02 2.13
C SER A 171 -26.42 -9.24 1.38
N GLU A 172 -26.36 -10.30 0.60
CA GLU A 172 -25.23 -10.58 -0.29
C GLU A 172 -24.95 -9.40 -1.25
N VAL A 173 -23.67 -9.06 -1.40
CA VAL A 173 -23.20 -8.02 -2.32
C VAL A 173 -22.20 -8.64 -3.28
N THR A 174 -22.49 -8.55 -4.58
CA THR A 174 -21.55 -8.95 -5.63
C THR A 174 -20.66 -7.78 -6.01
N VAL A 175 -19.34 -7.94 -5.87
CA VAL A 175 -18.34 -6.97 -6.33
C VAL A 175 -17.70 -7.50 -7.60
N THR A 176 -17.98 -6.83 -8.73
CA THR A 176 -17.44 -7.24 -10.03
C THR A 176 -16.00 -6.76 -10.19
N THR A 177 -15.07 -7.69 -10.32
CA THR A 177 -13.63 -7.41 -10.54
C THR A 177 -13.23 -7.53 -12.01
N GLY A 178 -13.96 -8.33 -12.80
CA GLY A 178 -13.63 -8.66 -14.19
C GLY A 178 -12.71 -9.89 -14.31
N PHE A 179 -12.23 -10.43 -13.22
CA PHE A 179 -11.37 -11.63 -13.17
C PHE A 179 -11.63 -12.40 -11.86
N GLN A 180 -11.15 -13.62 -11.77
CA GLN A 180 -11.16 -14.39 -10.52
C GLN A 180 -10.00 -13.94 -9.61
N PRO A 181 -10.27 -13.23 -8.51
CA PRO A 181 -9.21 -12.75 -7.63
C PRO A 181 -8.59 -13.92 -6.85
N ARG A 182 -7.28 -13.97 -6.79
CA ARG A 182 -6.53 -14.87 -5.89
C ARG A 182 -6.30 -14.26 -4.51
N PHE A 183 -6.37 -12.95 -4.43
CA PHE A 183 -6.09 -12.15 -3.26
C PHE A 183 -7.10 -11.00 -3.19
N VAL A 184 -7.75 -10.84 -2.04
CA VAL A 184 -8.67 -9.73 -1.79
C VAL A 184 -8.33 -9.12 -0.45
N LEU A 185 -8.07 -7.82 -0.42
CA LEU A 185 -7.85 -7.04 0.79
C LEU A 185 -9.00 -6.04 0.97
N ILE A 186 -9.64 -6.08 2.12
CA ILE A 186 -10.80 -5.24 2.43
C ILE A 186 -10.56 -4.45 3.71
N LYS A 187 -10.96 -3.18 3.69
CA LYS A 187 -11.00 -2.31 4.87
C LYS A 187 -12.28 -1.51 4.88
N ARG A 188 -12.95 -1.48 6.01
CA ARG A 188 -14.04 -0.53 6.23
C ARG A 188 -13.45 0.87 6.43
N ALA A 189 -13.78 1.81 5.55
CA ALA A 189 -13.33 3.20 5.64
C ALA A 189 -14.21 4.03 6.57
N SER A 190 -15.53 3.92 6.47
CA SER A 190 -16.52 4.75 7.19
C SER A 190 -16.67 4.41 8.68
N GLY A 191 -15.88 3.52 9.26
CA GLY A 191 -15.99 3.11 10.66
C GLY A 191 -14.89 2.15 11.09
N ILE A 192 -14.86 1.83 12.39
CA ILE A 192 -13.89 0.88 12.94
C ILE A 192 -14.07 -0.50 12.29
N GLY A 193 -12.99 -1.11 11.87
CA GLY A 193 -12.93 -2.45 11.29
C GLY A 193 -11.50 -2.85 10.97
N GLN A 194 -11.18 -4.11 11.15
CA GLN A 194 -9.85 -4.63 10.79
C GLN A 194 -9.67 -4.67 9.28
N TRP A 195 -8.42 -4.65 8.84
CA TRP A 195 -8.05 -5.08 7.50
C TRP A 195 -8.26 -6.58 7.39
N THR A 196 -9.04 -6.99 6.43
CA THR A 196 -9.34 -8.42 6.19
C THR A 196 -8.75 -8.84 4.86
N LEU A 197 -8.02 -9.93 4.88
CA LEU A 197 -7.36 -10.49 3.73
C LEU A 197 -7.92 -11.87 3.44
N PHE A 198 -8.35 -12.08 2.20
CA PHE A 198 -8.77 -13.36 1.68
C PHE A 198 -7.81 -13.83 0.59
N ASP A 199 -7.63 -15.13 0.52
CA ASP A 199 -6.74 -15.80 -0.40
C ASP A 199 -7.39 -17.12 -0.81
N THR A 200 -7.55 -17.33 -2.10
CA THR A 200 -8.28 -18.49 -2.63
C THR A 200 -7.63 -19.85 -2.40
N LEU A 201 -6.39 -19.88 -1.87
CA LEU A 201 -5.69 -21.13 -1.54
C LEU A 201 -5.95 -21.59 -0.11
N ARG A 202 -6.33 -20.66 0.78
CA ARG A 202 -6.59 -20.97 2.20
C ARG A 202 -8.08 -21.10 2.52
N GLY A 203 -8.94 -20.72 1.61
CA GLY A 203 -10.41 -20.70 1.80
C GLY A 203 -10.93 -19.36 2.26
#